data_309eb551bc718688224c0c7159132607
#
_entry.id   309eb551bc718688224c0c7159132607
#
_cell.length_a   1.000
_cell.length_b   1.000
_cell.length_c   1.000
_cell.angle_alpha   90.00
_cell.angle_beta   90.00
_cell.angle_gamma   90.00
#
_symmetry.space_group_name_H-M   'P 1'
#
loop_
_entity.id
_entity.type
_entity.pdbx_description
1 polymer ?
#
loop_
_entity_poly.entity_id
_entity_poly.type
_entity_poly.pdbx_seq_one_letter_code
_entity_poly.pdbx_strand_id
1 'polypeptide(L)'
;YGHPCVFATPGLLALSMLDDSIKTVVCPGISTQDCLYADLRFDPASGGIQSFDATEYLLYDKVVDPSSHVVIYQIGMVGNLGLPTNKINFEALNFIKKKLIELYKKEKKAVIYEAALYPGTHPKISEFDLEQLDRQELTTLSTLYIPPDKIQRMPSSDALRLLNQVA
;
A
#
# COMPACT_ATOMS: atom_id res chain seq x y z
N TYR A 1 -5.61 -18.08 1.40
CA TYR A 1 -5.90 -17.01 2.33
C TYR A 1 -5.53 -15.67 1.67
N GLY A 2 -6.49 -14.77 1.57
CA GLY A 2 -6.36 -13.48 0.90
C GLY A 2 -6.74 -13.51 -0.60
N HIS A 3 -6.41 -12.46 -1.32
CA HIS A 3 -6.68 -12.35 -2.75
C HIS A 3 -5.63 -13.12 -3.56
N PRO A 4 -6.02 -14.01 -4.49
CA PRO A 4 -5.09 -14.90 -5.20
C PRO A 4 -4.10 -14.21 -6.13
N CYS A 5 -4.33 -12.93 -6.46
CA CYS A 5 -3.44 -12.13 -7.32
C CYS A 5 -2.70 -11.00 -6.58
N VAL A 6 -2.83 -10.91 -5.25
CA VAL A 6 -2.13 -9.88 -4.45
C VAL A 6 -1.04 -10.55 -3.62
N PHE A 7 0.23 -10.26 -3.92
CA PHE A 7 1.41 -10.92 -3.34
C PHE A 7 1.39 -12.45 -3.44
N ALA A 8 0.85 -12.96 -4.54
CA ALA A 8 0.64 -14.39 -4.81
C ALA A 8 1.48 -14.88 -6.01
N THR A 9 2.70 -14.38 -6.16
CA THR A 9 3.62 -14.73 -7.27
C THR A 9 3.73 -16.23 -7.54
N PRO A 10 3.86 -17.12 -6.53
CA PRO A 10 3.91 -18.56 -6.79
C PRO A 10 2.64 -19.10 -7.43
N GLY A 11 1.47 -18.60 -7.04
CA GLY A 11 0.18 -18.99 -7.62
C GLY A 11 0.04 -18.55 -9.08
N LEU A 12 0.41 -17.29 -9.37
CA LEU A 12 0.40 -16.75 -10.74
C LEU A 12 1.41 -17.47 -11.63
N LEU A 13 2.61 -17.79 -11.11
CA LEU A 13 3.60 -18.59 -11.84
C LEU A 13 3.09 -19.98 -12.13
N ALA A 14 2.48 -20.67 -11.16
CA ALA A 14 1.89 -21.98 -11.36
C ALA A 14 0.82 -21.94 -12.45
N LEU A 15 -0.05 -20.93 -12.47
CA LEU A 15 -1.05 -20.73 -13.52
C LEU A 15 -0.42 -20.54 -14.90
N SER A 16 0.68 -19.79 -15.00
CA SER A 16 1.37 -19.55 -16.28
C SER A 16 2.09 -20.78 -16.84
N MET A 17 2.32 -21.81 -16.01
CA MET A 17 2.96 -23.06 -16.40
C MET A 17 1.95 -24.16 -16.79
N LEU A 18 0.65 -23.92 -16.67
CA LEU A 18 -0.37 -24.88 -17.05
C LEU A 18 -0.53 -24.95 -18.57
N ASP A 19 -0.81 -26.15 -19.06
CA ASP A 19 -1.15 -26.38 -20.46
C ASP A 19 -2.50 -25.77 -20.81
N ASP A 20 -2.66 -25.26 -22.05
CA ASP A 20 -3.87 -24.60 -22.52
C ASP A 20 -5.11 -25.54 -22.51
N SER A 21 -4.90 -26.87 -22.43
CA SER A 21 -5.98 -27.84 -22.27
C SER A 21 -6.62 -27.81 -20.90
N ILE A 22 -5.97 -27.22 -19.93
CA ILE A 22 -6.45 -27.13 -18.53
C ILE A 22 -7.23 -25.82 -18.32
N LYS A 23 -8.53 -25.95 -18.21
CA LYS A 23 -9.38 -24.80 -17.88
C LYS A 23 -9.18 -24.37 -16.42
N THR A 24 -8.67 -23.16 -16.24
CA THR A 24 -8.46 -22.57 -14.90
C THR A 24 -9.41 -21.40 -14.65
N VAL A 25 -9.79 -21.23 -13.39
CA VAL A 25 -10.61 -20.09 -12.93
C VAL A 25 -9.95 -19.51 -11.68
N VAL A 26 -9.64 -18.23 -11.71
CA VAL A 26 -9.15 -17.49 -10.54
C VAL A 26 -10.34 -16.82 -9.87
N CYS A 27 -10.72 -17.32 -8.71
CA CYS A 27 -11.78 -16.68 -7.92
C CYS A 27 -11.24 -15.45 -7.19
N PRO A 28 -11.98 -14.34 -7.16
CA PRO A 28 -11.57 -13.16 -6.37
C PRO A 28 -11.58 -13.46 -4.87
N GLY A 29 -10.77 -12.73 -4.14
CA GLY A 29 -10.70 -12.81 -2.68
C GLY A 29 -10.51 -11.43 -2.07
N ILE A 30 -10.54 -11.34 -0.75
CA ILE A 30 -10.30 -10.10 0.01
C ILE A 30 -8.81 -9.97 0.26
N SER A 31 -8.25 -8.83 -0.12
CA SER A 31 -6.84 -8.49 0.13
C SER A 31 -6.69 -7.73 1.45
N THR A 32 -5.46 -7.59 1.94
CA THR A 32 -5.11 -6.67 3.04
C THR A 32 -5.57 -5.24 2.74
N GLN A 33 -5.56 -4.83 1.48
CA GLN A 33 -5.98 -3.49 1.07
C GLN A 33 -7.50 -3.28 1.26
N ASP A 34 -8.32 -4.29 0.98
CA ASP A 34 -9.76 -4.21 1.22
C ASP A 34 -10.07 -4.13 2.72
N CYS A 35 -9.34 -4.89 3.54
CA CYS A 35 -9.44 -4.79 4.99
C CYS A 35 -9.01 -3.40 5.51
N LEU A 36 -7.93 -2.84 4.97
CA LEU A 36 -7.42 -1.52 5.33
C LEU A 36 -8.46 -0.43 5.07
N TYR A 37 -9.19 -0.48 3.95
CA TYR A 37 -10.28 0.47 3.66
C TYR A 37 -11.37 0.44 4.72
N ALA A 38 -11.78 -0.77 5.11
CA ALA A 38 -12.84 -0.96 6.10
C ALA A 38 -12.39 -0.53 7.51
N ASP A 39 -11.18 -0.91 7.92
CA ASP A 39 -10.65 -0.66 9.26
C ASP A 39 -10.30 0.82 9.47
N LEU A 40 -9.72 1.47 8.46
CA LEU A 40 -9.37 2.90 8.50
C LEU A 40 -10.51 3.82 8.02
N ARG A 41 -11.60 3.25 7.51
CA ARG A 41 -12.86 3.94 7.13
C ARG A 41 -12.67 5.06 6.11
N PHE A 42 -12.05 4.76 4.99
CA PHE A 42 -11.94 5.70 3.88
C PHE A 42 -12.32 5.05 2.54
N ASP A 43 -12.79 5.88 1.62
CA ASP A 43 -13.11 5.47 0.26
C ASP A 43 -11.91 5.73 -0.66
N PRO A 44 -11.30 4.69 -1.26
CA PRO A 44 -10.17 4.86 -2.17
C PRO A 44 -10.52 5.63 -3.44
N ALA A 45 -11.79 5.75 -3.81
CA ALA A 45 -12.23 6.59 -4.94
C ALA A 45 -12.12 8.09 -4.64
N SER A 46 -12.14 8.46 -3.34
CA SER A 46 -11.96 9.84 -2.91
C SER A 46 -10.48 10.21 -2.89
N GLY A 47 -10.00 10.90 -3.90
CA GLY A 47 -8.59 11.29 -4.03
C GLY A 47 -7.72 10.25 -4.73
N GLY A 48 -8.20 9.05 -4.96
CA GLY A 48 -7.46 7.96 -5.57
C GLY A 48 -6.50 7.27 -4.60
N ILE A 49 -5.94 6.13 -5.04
CA ILE A 49 -4.99 5.36 -4.26
C ILE A 49 -3.81 4.90 -5.12
N GLN A 50 -2.63 4.94 -4.55
CA GLN A 50 -1.40 4.39 -5.12
C GLN A 50 -0.87 3.31 -4.18
N SER A 51 -0.56 2.14 -4.71
CA SER A 51 -0.04 1.04 -3.91
C SER A 51 1.23 0.47 -4.53
N PHE A 52 2.22 0.18 -3.68
CA PHE A 52 3.54 -0.29 -4.07
C PHE A 52 4.00 -1.40 -3.14
N ASP A 53 4.80 -2.33 -3.66
CA ASP A 53 5.69 -3.14 -2.84
C ASP A 53 6.83 -2.28 -2.31
N ALA A 54 7.24 -2.48 -1.05
CA ALA A 54 8.28 -1.66 -0.43
C ALA A 54 9.64 -1.80 -1.13
N THR A 55 10.00 -3.00 -1.58
CA THR A 55 11.25 -3.25 -2.27
C THR A 55 11.23 -2.68 -3.69
N GLU A 56 10.09 -2.79 -4.40
CA GLU A 56 9.91 -2.13 -5.68
C GLU A 56 9.93 -0.60 -5.57
N TYR A 57 9.32 -0.06 -4.53
CA TYR A 57 9.37 1.38 -4.25
C TYR A 57 10.80 1.87 -3.97
N LEU A 58 11.61 1.01 -3.32
CA LEU A 58 13.03 1.27 -3.09
C LEU A 58 13.85 1.25 -4.38
N LEU A 59 13.64 0.23 -5.24
CA LEU A 59 14.46 -0.05 -6.41
C LEU A 59 14.15 0.86 -7.60
N TYR A 60 12.91 1.20 -7.79
CA TYR A 60 12.45 1.99 -8.93
C TYR A 60 11.96 3.35 -8.46
N ASP A 61 12.37 4.42 -9.10
CA ASP A 61 11.94 5.78 -8.77
C ASP A 61 10.46 6.00 -9.08
N LYS A 62 9.60 5.36 -8.26
CA LYS A 62 8.16 5.52 -8.37
C LYS A 62 7.76 6.94 -7.98
N VAL A 63 7.00 7.58 -8.85
CA VAL A 63 6.42 8.91 -8.59
C VAL A 63 5.16 8.72 -7.74
N VAL A 64 5.11 9.44 -6.63
CA VAL A 64 3.97 9.44 -5.71
C VAL A 64 3.26 10.78 -5.79
N ASP A 65 1.95 10.75 -6.00
CA ASP A 65 1.08 11.91 -5.84
C ASP A 65 0.66 12.02 -4.37
N PRO A 66 1.16 13.01 -3.61
CA PRO A 66 0.84 13.14 -2.19
C PRO A 66 -0.62 13.52 -1.93
N SER A 67 -1.39 13.85 -2.95
CA SER A 67 -2.82 14.14 -2.82
C SER A 67 -3.72 12.91 -2.92
N SER A 68 -3.13 11.72 -3.15
CA SER A 68 -3.81 10.43 -3.12
C SER A 68 -3.45 9.63 -1.86
N HIS A 69 -4.25 8.62 -1.54
CA HIS A 69 -3.88 7.63 -0.54
C HIS A 69 -2.67 6.83 -1.01
N VAL A 70 -1.70 6.57 -0.15
CA VAL A 70 -0.52 5.77 -0.48
C VAL A 70 -0.41 4.57 0.44
N VAL A 71 -0.27 3.39 -0.15
CA VAL A 71 -0.10 2.11 0.54
C VAL A 71 1.20 1.48 0.10
N ILE A 72 2.11 1.23 1.04
CA ILE A 72 3.37 0.52 0.79
C ILE A 72 3.34 -0.80 1.54
N TYR A 73 3.18 -1.87 0.77
CA TYR A 73 3.12 -3.23 1.31
C TYR A 73 4.48 -3.74 1.76
N GLN A 74 4.47 -4.66 2.71
CA GLN A 74 5.65 -5.39 3.17
C GLN A 74 6.78 -4.46 3.62
N ILE A 75 6.44 -3.35 4.30
CA ILE A 75 7.44 -2.38 4.75
C ILE A 75 8.46 -2.99 5.72
N GLY A 76 8.08 -4.00 6.50
CA GLY A 76 8.98 -4.76 7.36
C GLY A 76 9.90 -5.73 6.61
N MET A 77 9.68 -5.95 5.30
CA MET A 77 10.45 -6.83 4.43
C MET A 77 11.28 -6.09 3.40
N VAL A 78 11.30 -4.76 3.44
CA VAL A 78 11.98 -3.91 2.46
C VAL A 78 13.43 -4.32 2.24
N GLY A 79 13.83 -4.41 0.97
CA GLY A 79 15.19 -4.79 0.57
C GLY A 79 15.53 -6.27 0.75
N ASN A 80 14.55 -7.12 1.11
CA ASN A 80 14.74 -8.56 1.17
C ASN A 80 14.29 -9.21 -0.15
N LEU A 81 15.26 -9.70 -0.91
CA LEU A 81 15.03 -10.37 -2.21
C LEU A 81 14.97 -11.91 -2.08
N GLY A 82 15.09 -12.44 -0.87
CA GLY A 82 15.12 -13.88 -0.61
C GLY A 82 13.89 -14.38 0.14
N LEU A 83 14.10 -15.47 0.87
CA LEU A 83 13.07 -16.02 1.76
C LEU A 83 12.76 -15.04 2.90
N PRO A 84 11.52 -15.01 3.38
CA PRO A 84 11.13 -14.16 4.50
C PRO A 84 12.07 -14.36 5.70
N THR A 85 12.60 -13.26 6.22
CA THR A 85 13.40 -13.25 7.44
C THR A 85 12.74 -12.34 8.46
N ASN A 86 12.93 -12.63 9.74
CA ASN A 86 12.47 -11.73 10.81
C ASN A 86 13.43 -10.55 11.05
N LYS A 87 14.40 -10.35 10.16
CA LYS A 87 15.37 -9.26 10.26
C LYS A 87 14.95 -8.12 9.35
N ILE A 88 14.71 -6.96 9.95
CA ILE A 88 14.42 -5.73 9.23
C ILE A 88 15.72 -5.15 8.67
N ASN A 89 15.71 -4.77 7.40
CA ASN A 89 16.78 -3.99 6.78
C ASN A 89 16.58 -2.51 7.10
N PHE A 90 17.18 -2.05 8.20
CA PHE A 90 17.04 -0.66 8.64
C PHE A 90 17.66 0.37 7.68
N GLU A 91 18.66 0.00 6.89
CA GLU A 91 19.24 0.89 5.89
C GLU A 91 18.24 1.16 4.76
N ALA A 92 17.64 0.11 4.23
CA ALA A 92 16.58 0.20 3.22
C ALA A 92 15.34 0.96 3.76
N LEU A 93 14.92 0.67 4.98
CA LEU A 93 13.81 1.36 5.64
C LEU A 93 14.09 2.85 5.82
N ASN A 94 15.29 3.22 6.26
CA ASN A 94 15.69 4.62 6.40
C ASN A 94 15.79 5.34 5.06
N PHE A 95 16.15 4.65 3.99
CA PHE A 95 16.15 5.23 2.65
C PHE A 95 14.72 5.58 2.21
N ILE A 96 13.76 4.65 2.38
CA ILE A 96 12.34 4.91 2.11
C ILE A 96 11.83 6.07 2.97
N LYS A 97 12.14 6.07 4.29
CA LYS A 97 11.76 7.16 5.19
C LYS A 97 12.23 8.53 4.66
N LYS A 98 13.48 8.66 4.25
CA LYS A 98 14.03 9.90 3.70
C LYS A 98 13.26 10.34 2.45
N LYS A 99 13.05 9.43 1.50
CA LYS A 99 12.29 9.68 0.28
C LYS A 99 10.87 10.19 0.55
N LEU A 100 10.19 9.58 1.53
CA LEU A 100 8.85 9.99 1.93
C LEU A 100 8.83 11.35 2.66
N ILE A 101 9.83 11.62 3.53
CA ILE A 101 9.93 12.90 4.24
C ILE A 101 10.22 14.07 3.28
N GLU A 102 10.98 13.85 2.23
CA GLU A 102 11.20 14.86 1.18
C GLU A 102 9.89 15.25 0.48
N LEU A 103 8.98 14.31 0.34
CA LEU A 103 7.67 14.53 -0.30
C LEU A 103 6.62 15.09 0.68
N TYR A 104 6.51 14.52 1.90
CA TYR A 104 5.37 14.75 2.80
C TYR A 104 5.67 15.64 4.00
N LYS A 105 6.92 15.94 4.34
CA LYS A 105 7.38 16.51 5.61
C LYS A 105 7.45 15.47 6.75
N LYS A 106 8.16 15.84 7.81
CA LYS A 106 8.47 14.95 8.95
C LYS A 106 7.26 14.59 9.79
N GLU A 107 6.40 15.59 10.01
CA GLU A 107 5.24 15.53 10.90
C GLU A 107 4.01 14.91 10.20
N LYS A 108 4.17 14.45 8.98
CA LYS A 108 3.09 13.75 8.26
C LYS A 108 2.67 12.50 9.04
N LYS A 109 1.39 12.42 9.39
CA LYS A 109 0.82 11.22 9.99
C LYS A 109 0.82 10.07 9.01
N ALA A 110 1.28 8.94 9.48
CA ALA A 110 1.27 7.67 8.76
C ALA A 110 0.79 6.56 9.71
N VAL A 111 0.44 5.42 9.16
CA VAL A 111 -0.09 4.28 9.91
C VAL A 111 0.67 3.01 9.53
N ILE A 112 1.15 2.25 10.52
CA ILE A 112 1.45 0.84 10.32
C ILE A 112 0.17 0.06 10.53
N TYR A 113 -0.19 -0.69 9.51
CA TYR A 113 -1.40 -1.51 9.47
C TYR A 113 -1.06 -2.99 9.25
N GLU A 114 -1.70 -3.85 10.03
CA GLU A 114 -1.72 -5.29 9.81
C GLU A 114 -3.17 -5.79 9.98
N ALA A 115 -3.70 -6.44 8.95
CA ALA A 115 -5.06 -6.98 9.00
C ALA A 115 -5.21 -8.05 10.07
N ALA A 116 -6.40 -8.17 10.65
CA ALA A 116 -6.73 -9.28 11.54
C ALA A 116 -6.56 -10.63 10.82
N LEU A 117 -5.81 -11.54 11.41
CA LEU A 117 -5.50 -12.85 10.80
C LEU A 117 -6.63 -13.88 10.99
N TYR A 118 -7.43 -13.72 12.03
CA TYR A 118 -8.46 -14.69 12.40
C TYR A 118 -9.76 -13.99 12.79
N PRO A 119 -10.91 -14.62 12.59
CA PRO A 119 -12.18 -14.10 13.11
C PRO A 119 -12.10 -13.86 14.63
N GLY A 120 -12.58 -12.69 15.06
CA GLY A 120 -12.56 -12.29 16.47
C GLY A 120 -11.26 -11.67 16.97
N THR A 121 -10.23 -11.55 16.12
CA THR A 121 -9.05 -10.74 16.42
C THR A 121 -9.19 -9.32 15.85
N HIS A 122 -8.37 -8.41 16.35
CA HIS A 122 -8.37 -7.02 15.89
C HIS A 122 -7.17 -6.74 14.98
N PRO A 123 -7.31 -5.81 14.01
CA PRO A 123 -6.18 -5.34 13.23
C PRO A 123 -5.20 -4.58 14.12
N LYS A 124 -3.92 -4.59 13.76
CA LYS A 124 -2.92 -3.70 14.34
C LYS A 124 -2.96 -2.38 13.57
N ILE A 125 -3.25 -1.29 14.27
CA ILE A 125 -3.29 0.06 13.72
C ILE A 125 -2.44 0.95 14.62
N SER A 126 -1.28 1.39 14.13
CA SER A 126 -0.36 2.25 14.86
C SER A 126 -0.13 3.54 14.07
N GLU A 127 -0.68 4.66 14.56
CA GLU A 127 -0.47 5.98 13.99
C GLU A 127 0.79 6.62 14.56
N PHE A 128 1.60 7.27 13.70
CA PHE A 128 2.86 7.90 14.07
C PHE A 128 3.24 9.04 13.11
N ASP A 129 4.21 9.85 13.51
CA ASP A 129 4.81 10.84 12.61
C ASP A 129 5.87 10.17 11.70
N LEU A 130 5.86 10.47 10.42
CA LEU A 130 6.64 9.77 9.39
C LEU A 130 8.14 9.70 9.71
N GLU A 131 8.69 10.68 10.44
CA GLU A 131 10.08 10.66 10.91
C GLU A 131 10.39 9.50 11.87
N GLN A 132 9.36 8.91 12.50
CA GLN A 132 9.47 7.80 13.46
C GLN A 132 9.27 6.42 12.82
N LEU A 133 9.26 6.32 11.49
CA LEU A 133 9.02 5.06 10.79
C LEU A 133 10.00 3.95 11.20
N ASP A 134 11.27 4.28 11.41
CA ASP A 134 12.32 3.35 11.82
C ASP A 134 12.26 2.92 13.30
N ARG A 135 11.36 3.54 14.08
CA ARG A 135 11.10 3.19 15.49
C ARG A 135 9.84 2.34 15.66
N GLN A 136 9.13 2.09 14.57
CA GLN A 136 7.90 1.30 14.63
C GLN A 136 8.21 -0.18 14.77
N GLU A 137 7.36 -0.88 15.51
CA GLU A 137 7.39 -2.33 15.57
C GLU A 137 6.82 -2.90 14.27
N LEU A 138 7.70 -3.43 13.42
CA LEU A 138 7.36 -3.96 12.10
C LEU A 138 7.46 -5.49 12.09
N THR A 139 6.52 -6.12 11.38
CA THR A 139 6.53 -7.55 11.07
C THR A 139 6.58 -7.77 9.56
N THR A 140 6.65 -9.02 9.14
CA THR A 140 6.55 -9.39 7.72
C THR A 140 5.19 -9.07 7.09
N LEU A 141 4.18 -8.77 7.92
CA LEU A 141 2.82 -8.43 7.49
C LEU A 141 2.56 -6.92 7.46
N SER A 142 3.49 -6.12 8.00
CA SER A 142 3.29 -4.67 8.14
C SER A 142 3.14 -3.97 6.80
N THR A 143 2.10 -3.19 6.69
CA THR A 143 1.78 -2.31 5.58
C THR A 143 1.86 -0.87 6.07
N LEU A 144 2.57 0.00 5.35
CA LEU A 144 2.60 1.43 5.62
C LEU A 144 1.48 2.11 4.82
N TYR A 145 0.65 2.86 5.51
CA TYR A 145 -0.38 3.71 4.91
C TYR A 145 -0.09 5.18 5.21
N ILE A 146 -0.20 6.03 4.18
CA ILE A 146 -0.07 7.48 4.28
C ILE A 146 -1.35 8.10 3.71
N PRO A 147 -2.14 8.81 4.54
CA PRO A 147 -3.33 9.50 4.07
C PRO A 147 -2.96 10.67 3.14
N PRO A 148 -3.85 11.09 2.23
CA PRO A 148 -3.59 12.19 1.31
C PRO A 148 -3.32 13.49 2.05
N ASP A 149 -2.48 14.35 1.45
CA ASP A 149 -2.38 15.73 1.86
C ASP A 149 -3.61 16.50 1.38
N LYS A 150 -4.06 17.47 2.20
CA LYS A 150 -5.09 18.40 1.81
C LYS A 150 -4.53 19.43 0.83
N ILE A 151 -4.29 19.00 -0.41
CA ILE A 151 -3.89 19.88 -1.49
C ILE A 151 -5.15 20.52 -2.06
N GLN A 152 -5.19 21.85 -2.07
CA GLN A 152 -6.29 22.56 -2.71
C GLN A 152 -6.16 22.37 -4.24
N ARG A 153 -6.87 21.40 -4.78
CA ARG A 153 -6.95 21.18 -6.23
C ARG A 153 -7.94 22.15 -6.82
N MET A 154 -7.48 22.96 -7.76
CA MET A 154 -8.39 23.77 -8.58
C MET A 154 -9.00 22.88 -9.66
N PRO A 155 -10.33 22.83 -9.77
CA PRO A 155 -10.98 22.09 -10.86
C PRO A 155 -10.54 22.64 -12.22
N SER A 156 -10.38 21.75 -13.20
CA SER A 156 -10.14 22.18 -14.58
C SER A 156 -11.31 23.01 -15.10
N SER A 157 -11.05 24.20 -15.64
CA SER A 157 -12.09 25.07 -16.23
C SER A 157 -12.86 24.35 -17.35
N ASP A 158 -12.17 23.52 -18.13
CA ASP A 158 -12.79 22.78 -19.22
C ASP A 158 -13.68 21.63 -18.67
N ALA A 159 -13.24 20.95 -17.61
CA ALA A 159 -14.06 19.95 -16.93
C ALA A 159 -15.32 20.57 -16.32
N LEU A 160 -15.20 21.75 -15.70
CA LEU A 160 -16.36 22.47 -15.15
C LEU A 160 -17.36 22.87 -16.25
N ARG A 161 -16.88 23.29 -17.43
CA ARG A 161 -17.76 23.57 -18.58
C ARG A 161 -18.50 22.34 -19.06
N LEU A 162 -17.84 21.19 -19.13
CA LEU A 162 -18.46 19.92 -19.53
C LEU A 162 -19.54 19.49 -18.53
N LEU A 163 -19.30 19.63 -17.23
CA LEU A 163 -20.27 19.29 -16.18
C LEU A 163 -21.49 20.23 -16.21
N ASN A 164 -21.30 21.52 -16.48
CA ASN A 164 -22.41 22.49 -16.55
C ASN A 164 -23.23 22.37 -17.85
N GLN A 165 -22.79 21.61 -18.84
CA GLN A 165 -23.59 21.32 -20.06
C GLN A 165 -24.60 20.17 -19.87
N VAL A 166 -24.50 19.42 -18.76
CA VAL A 166 -25.34 18.25 -18.46
C VAL A 166 -26.43 18.58 -17.41
N ALA A 167 -26.39 19.77 -16.83
CA ALA A 167 -27.38 20.32 -15.92
C ALA A 167 -28.35 21.22 -16.71
#